data_c8d16954dddd4d40c7e227c484267dcb
#
_entry.id   c8d16954dddd4d40c7e227c484267dcb
#
_cell.length_a   1.000
_cell.length_b   1.000
_cell.length_c   1.000
_cell.angle_alpha   90.00
_cell.angle_beta   90.00
_cell.angle_gamma   90.00
#
_symmetry.space_group_name_H-M   'P 1'
#
loop_
_entity.id
_entity.type
_entity.pdbx_description
1 polymer ?
#
loop_
_entity_poly.entity_id
_entity_poly.type
_entity_poly.pdbx_seq_one_letter_code
_entity_poly.pdbx_strand_id
1 'polypeptide(L)'
;MASTFSSTLNLELQASGENSGNWGNITNNNLQKLESAAKGYVSIAIASTNDSLTATDGSTTDEQSNAIIRLTGTLSGATTMSTEAVETWYIVDDATTHSGNTLTFKPSGGTGTTLVQGAKHILYSDGSTMFDVLNDCGNITANGTLTVAGNVSLDGGSFVFNESSADLDFRIEGNGDANLFFTDAGNDRVGIKTNSPSTELHVVGGVKATGAIDFDGGGFTFNESGASVDFRTKQIH
;
A
#
# COMPACT_ATOMS: atom_id res chain seq x y z
N MET A 1 -42.83 -22.11 14.51
CA MET A 1 -41.82 -21.20 15.09
C MET A 1 -41.37 -20.28 13.97
N ALA A 2 -41.08 -19.03 14.24
CA ALA A 2 -40.53 -18.16 13.19
C ALA A 2 -39.07 -18.56 12.91
N SER A 3 -38.67 -18.53 11.64
CA SER A 3 -37.28 -18.75 11.23
C SER A 3 -36.32 -17.84 11.98
N THR A 4 -35.13 -18.32 12.24
CA THR A 4 -34.01 -17.53 12.75
C THR A 4 -32.98 -17.33 11.63
N PHE A 5 -32.04 -16.39 11.80
CA PHE A 5 -31.04 -16.08 10.79
C PHE A 5 -29.63 -16.14 11.36
N SER A 6 -28.65 -16.46 10.52
CA SER A 6 -27.25 -16.39 10.91
C SER A 6 -26.81 -14.93 11.07
N SER A 7 -25.90 -14.66 12.01
CA SER A 7 -25.51 -13.31 12.41
C SER A 7 -24.64 -12.56 11.40
N THR A 8 -24.01 -13.25 10.47
CA THR A 8 -23.04 -12.63 9.54
C THR A 8 -23.52 -12.55 8.10
N LEU A 9 -24.17 -13.60 7.62
CA LEU A 9 -24.66 -13.68 6.24
C LEU A 9 -26.18 -13.64 6.14
N ASN A 10 -26.89 -13.49 7.25
CA ASN A 10 -28.35 -13.46 7.30
C ASN A 10 -28.99 -14.67 6.57
N LEU A 11 -28.35 -15.86 6.71
CA LEU A 11 -28.90 -17.13 6.18
C LEU A 11 -30.07 -17.56 7.01
N GLU A 12 -31.16 -18.01 6.37
CA GLU A 12 -32.29 -18.53 7.08
C GLU A 12 -32.01 -19.91 7.68
N LEU A 13 -32.08 -20.01 9.00
CA LEU A 13 -31.86 -21.23 9.78
C LEU A 13 -33.21 -21.90 10.03
N GLN A 14 -33.51 -22.95 9.30
CA GLN A 14 -34.77 -23.63 9.33
C GLN A 14 -34.86 -24.59 10.52
N ALA A 15 -35.91 -24.49 11.32
CA ALA A 15 -36.21 -25.47 12.35
C ALA A 15 -36.85 -26.73 11.73
N SER A 16 -36.75 -27.87 12.44
CA SER A 16 -37.36 -29.11 12.00
C SER A 16 -38.90 -28.98 11.89
N GLY A 17 -39.46 -29.33 10.72
CA GLY A 17 -40.90 -29.21 10.42
C GLY A 17 -41.35 -27.81 9.99
N GLU A 18 -40.43 -26.82 9.93
CA GLU A 18 -40.73 -25.49 9.44
C GLU A 18 -40.67 -25.43 7.90
N ASN A 19 -41.33 -24.43 7.32
CA ASN A 19 -41.25 -24.10 5.87
C ASN A 19 -41.67 -25.26 4.94
N SER A 20 -42.64 -26.08 5.34
CA SER A 20 -43.17 -27.17 4.53
C SER A 20 -43.61 -26.66 3.14
N GLY A 21 -43.04 -27.22 2.09
CA GLY A 21 -43.22 -26.81 0.70
C GLY A 21 -42.29 -25.69 0.21
N ASN A 22 -41.58 -24.97 1.10
CA ASN A 22 -40.69 -23.88 0.77
C ASN A 22 -39.21 -24.16 1.08
N TRP A 23 -38.87 -25.23 1.76
CA TRP A 23 -37.50 -25.53 2.18
C TRP A 23 -36.47 -25.51 1.03
N GLY A 24 -36.90 -25.94 -0.18
CA GLY A 24 -36.02 -25.93 -1.36
C GLY A 24 -35.67 -24.52 -1.80
N ASN A 25 -36.63 -23.58 -1.76
CA ASN A 25 -36.36 -22.17 -2.10
C ASN A 25 -35.42 -21.52 -1.07
N ILE A 26 -35.66 -21.78 0.22
CA ILE A 26 -34.83 -21.24 1.31
C ILE A 26 -33.41 -21.79 1.22
N THR A 27 -33.26 -23.08 0.95
CA THR A 27 -31.94 -23.70 0.73
C THR A 27 -31.22 -23.06 -0.46
N ASN A 28 -31.92 -22.87 -1.58
CA ASN A 28 -31.36 -22.22 -2.76
C ASN A 28 -30.99 -20.76 -2.48
N ASN A 29 -31.78 -19.99 -1.76
CA ASN A 29 -31.48 -18.64 -1.35
C ASN A 29 -30.21 -18.58 -0.49
N ASN A 30 -30.11 -19.49 0.49
CA ASN A 30 -28.92 -19.61 1.32
C ASN A 30 -27.65 -19.94 0.50
N LEU A 31 -27.75 -20.84 -0.48
CA LEU A 31 -26.65 -21.18 -1.37
C LEU A 31 -26.24 -19.98 -2.25
N GLN A 32 -27.20 -19.19 -2.75
CA GLN A 32 -26.93 -17.97 -3.49
C GLN A 32 -26.21 -16.92 -2.64
N LYS A 33 -26.60 -16.75 -1.38
CA LYS A 33 -25.87 -15.88 -0.44
C LYS A 33 -24.44 -16.34 -0.20
N LEU A 34 -24.21 -17.64 -0.03
CA LEU A 34 -22.86 -18.20 0.11
C LEU A 34 -22.04 -18.00 -1.16
N GLU A 35 -22.65 -18.15 -2.34
CA GLU A 35 -21.98 -17.87 -3.62
C GLU A 35 -21.60 -16.39 -3.73
N SER A 36 -22.50 -15.47 -3.36
CA SER A 36 -22.23 -14.03 -3.34
C SER A 36 -21.10 -13.68 -2.36
N ALA A 37 -21.08 -14.27 -1.18
CA ALA A 37 -20.02 -14.09 -0.19
C ALA A 37 -18.64 -14.60 -0.67
N ALA A 38 -18.65 -15.63 -1.53
CA ALA A 38 -17.41 -16.19 -2.09
C ALA A 38 -16.90 -15.46 -3.33
N LYS A 39 -17.80 -14.99 -4.23
CA LYS A 39 -17.48 -14.50 -5.57
C LYS A 39 -18.35 -13.34 -6.05
N GLY A 40 -19.31 -12.90 -5.26
CA GLY A 40 -20.26 -11.86 -5.65
C GLY A 40 -19.57 -10.52 -5.89
N TYR A 41 -20.09 -9.79 -6.87
CA TYR A 41 -19.69 -8.44 -7.22
C TYR A 41 -20.92 -7.55 -7.29
N VAL A 42 -20.85 -6.39 -6.65
CA VAL A 42 -21.88 -5.36 -6.75
C VAL A 42 -21.24 -3.99 -7.04
N SER A 43 -21.92 -3.18 -7.85
CA SER A 43 -21.53 -1.80 -8.11
C SER A 43 -22.60 -0.87 -7.54
N ILE A 44 -22.19 0.03 -6.65
CA ILE A 44 -23.07 0.92 -5.89
C ILE A 44 -22.71 2.35 -6.23
N ALA A 45 -23.72 3.12 -6.61
CA ALA A 45 -23.56 4.57 -6.78
C ALA A 45 -23.86 5.25 -5.45
N ILE A 46 -22.88 5.95 -4.90
CA ILE A 46 -23.05 6.73 -3.66
C ILE A 46 -24.06 7.85 -3.91
N ALA A 47 -25.16 7.85 -3.18
CA ALA A 47 -26.27 8.77 -3.36
C ALA A 47 -26.29 9.89 -2.32
N SER A 48 -25.62 9.73 -1.18
CA SER A 48 -25.63 10.69 -0.05
C SER A 48 -24.31 10.69 0.71
N THR A 49 -24.16 11.63 1.66
CA THR A 49 -23.01 11.66 2.56
C THR A 49 -23.05 10.62 3.69
N ASN A 50 -24.20 9.99 3.91
CA ASN A 50 -24.36 8.84 4.80
C ASN A 50 -25.13 7.78 4.05
N ASP A 51 -24.42 6.76 3.61
CA ASP A 51 -24.96 5.63 2.87
C ASP A 51 -24.66 4.32 3.59
N SER A 52 -25.39 3.28 3.29
CA SER A 52 -25.21 1.97 3.92
C SER A 52 -25.47 0.85 2.92
N LEU A 53 -24.70 -0.21 3.03
CA LEU A 53 -24.96 -1.43 2.29
C LEU A 53 -26.26 -2.07 2.79
N THR A 54 -27.06 -2.52 1.86
CA THR A 54 -28.29 -3.26 2.20
C THR A 54 -27.94 -4.61 2.79
N ALA A 55 -28.62 -4.94 3.88
CA ALA A 55 -28.52 -6.22 4.57
C ALA A 55 -29.88 -6.60 5.14
N THR A 56 -30.50 -7.64 4.61
CA THR A 56 -31.85 -8.06 4.96
C THR A 56 -31.90 -9.57 5.17
N ASP A 57 -32.52 -10.00 6.23
CA ASP A 57 -32.71 -11.41 6.56
C ASP A 57 -33.31 -12.19 5.38
N GLY A 58 -32.63 -13.25 4.97
CA GLY A 58 -33.08 -14.13 3.89
C GLY A 58 -33.01 -13.54 2.47
N SER A 59 -32.63 -12.29 2.28
CA SER A 59 -32.52 -11.65 0.96
C SER A 59 -31.33 -12.19 0.17
N THR A 60 -31.47 -12.38 -1.13
CA THR A 60 -30.40 -12.79 -2.05
C THR A 60 -29.83 -11.63 -2.86
N THR A 61 -30.34 -10.42 -2.63
CA THR A 61 -29.96 -9.22 -3.38
C THR A 61 -29.22 -8.18 -2.54
N ASP A 62 -28.84 -8.56 -1.32
CA ASP A 62 -28.13 -7.66 -0.41
C ASP A 62 -26.74 -7.30 -0.93
N GLU A 63 -26.43 -6.00 -0.89
CA GLU A 63 -25.13 -5.48 -1.30
C GLU A 63 -24.02 -6.00 -0.39
N GLN A 64 -24.27 -6.03 0.92
CA GLN A 64 -23.32 -6.51 1.93
C GLN A 64 -22.92 -7.99 1.77
N SER A 65 -23.76 -8.80 1.12
CA SER A 65 -23.46 -10.22 0.89
C SER A 65 -22.40 -10.45 -0.18
N ASN A 66 -21.95 -9.43 -0.90
CA ASN A 66 -20.98 -9.57 -1.98
C ASN A 66 -19.55 -9.44 -1.45
N ALA A 67 -18.67 -10.31 -1.95
CA ALA A 67 -17.22 -10.26 -1.63
C ALA A 67 -16.53 -9.04 -2.22
N ILE A 68 -17.00 -8.54 -3.38
CA ILE A 68 -16.42 -7.41 -4.10
C ILE A 68 -17.46 -6.31 -4.24
N ILE A 69 -17.13 -5.14 -3.71
CA ILE A 69 -17.98 -3.94 -3.71
C ILE A 69 -17.27 -2.84 -4.48
N ARG A 70 -17.87 -2.38 -5.57
CA ARG A 70 -17.41 -1.21 -6.30
C ARG A 70 -18.25 0.00 -5.94
N LEU A 71 -17.63 1.04 -5.43
CA LEU A 71 -18.26 2.31 -5.13
C LEU A 71 -18.04 3.28 -6.30
N THR A 72 -19.09 3.95 -6.74
CA THR A 72 -19.08 4.88 -7.90
C THR A 72 -19.80 6.18 -7.56
N GLY A 73 -19.65 7.19 -8.41
CA GLY A 73 -20.27 8.51 -8.23
C GLY A 73 -19.29 9.59 -7.80
N THR A 74 -19.82 10.78 -7.53
CA THR A 74 -19.02 11.94 -7.08
C THR A 74 -19.48 12.35 -5.69
N LEU A 75 -18.54 12.48 -4.77
CA LEU A 75 -18.83 12.85 -3.38
C LEU A 75 -19.23 14.34 -3.32
N SER A 76 -20.34 14.61 -2.64
CA SER A 76 -20.83 15.98 -2.40
C SER A 76 -20.34 16.56 -1.05
N GLY A 77 -19.67 15.77 -0.24
CA GLY A 77 -19.14 16.12 1.08
C GLY A 77 -18.37 14.93 1.68
N ALA A 78 -17.90 15.07 2.91
CA ALA A 78 -17.34 13.94 3.67
C ALA A 78 -18.39 12.84 3.76
N THR A 79 -18.08 11.66 3.22
CA THR A 79 -19.05 10.58 2.99
C THR A 79 -18.68 9.36 3.84
N THR A 80 -19.71 8.72 4.38
CA THR A 80 -19.60 7.45 5.08
C THR A 80 -20.42 6.39 4.34
N MET A 81 -19.80 5.24 4.05
CA MET A 81 -20.46 4.00 3.65
C MET A 81 -20.41 3.05 4.83
N SER A 82 -21.56 2.61 5.32
CA SER A 82 -21.63 1.71 6.46
C SER A 82 -22.10 0.31 6.10
N THR A 83 -21.60 -0.69 6.84
CA THR A 83 -22.04 -2.08 6.82
C THR A 83 -22.79 -2.40 8.09
N GLU A 84 -23.40 -3.59 8.21
CA GLU A 84 -23.77 -4.10 9.54
C GLU A 84 -22.54 -4.25 10.44
N ALA A 85 -22.78 -4.24 11.75
CA ALA A 85 -21.73 -4.41 12.77
C ALA A 85 -21.45 -5.91 12.99
N VAL A 86 -20.85 -6.55 11.96
CA VAL A 86 -20.54 -7.98 11.95
C VAL A 86 -19.10 -8.24 11.53
N GLU A 87 -18.56 -9.39 11.91
CA GLU A 87 -17.27 -9.89 11.42
C GLU A 87 -17.40 -10.28 9.94
N THR A 88 -16.61 -9.65 9.10
CA THR A 88 -16.64 -9.90 7.65
C THR A 88 -15.40 -9.35 6.95
N TRP A 89 -15.24 -9.66 5.66
CA TRP A 89 -14.20 -9.09 4.83
C TRP A 89 -14.74 -8.67 3.45
N TYR A 90 -14.09 -7.69 2.82
CA TYR A 90 -14.46 -7.18 1.51
C TYR A 90 -13.24 -6.84 0.67
N ILE A 91 -13.37 -6.98 -0.65
CA ILE A 91 -12.55 -6.22 -1.59
C ILE A 91 -13.37 -5.00 -2.03
N VAL A 92 -12.89 -3.80 -1.71
CA VAL A 92 -13.59 -2.55 -2.08
C VAL A 92 -12.82 -1.84 -3.18
N ASP A 93 -13.46 -1.63 -4.33
CA ASP A 93 -12.96 -0.84 -5.46
C ASP A 93 -13.55 0.59 -5.34
N ASP A 94 -12.75 1.54 -4.90
CA ASP A 94 -13.17 2.94 -4.83
C ASP A 94 -12.99 3.61 -6.20
N ALA A 95 -14.03 3.55 -7.01
CA ALA A 95 -14.14 4.23 -8.30
C ALA A 95 -14.93 5.55 -8.20
N THR A 96 -15.05 6.13 -6.99
CA THR A 96 -15.70 7.43 -6.79
C THR A 96 -14.77 8.59 -7.16
N THR A 97 -15.35 9.76 -7.40
CA THR A 97 -14.61 11.01 -7.50
C THR A 97 -14.74 11.77 -6.19
N HIS A 98 -13.65 11.90 -5.46
CA HIS A 98 -13.66 12.49 -4.11
C HIS A 98 -13.88 14.01 -4.09
N SER A 99 -13.40 14.74 -5.11
CA SER A 99 -13.55 16.22 -5.21
C SER A 99 -13.02 16.97 -3.96
N GLY A 100 -11.97 16.45 -3.33
CA GLY A 100 -11.40 17.00 -2.10
C GLY A 100 -12.09 16.52 -0.80
N ASN A 101 -13.08 15.65 -0.89
CA ASN A 101 -13.77 15.06 0.25
C ASN A 101 -13.15 13.73 0.67
N THR A 102 -13.59 13.18 1.79
CA THR A 102 -13.19 11.86 2.28
C THR A 102 -14.32 10.84 2.11
N LEU A 103 -13.96 9.59 1.84
CA LEU A 103 -14.87 8.45 1.87
C LEU A 103 -14.42 7.49 2.97
N THR A 104 -15.24 7.31 3.98
CA THR A 104 -14.99 6.38 5.09
C THR A 104 -15.87 5.15 4.95
N PHE A 105 -15.27 3.97 5.03
CA PHE A 105 -15.97 2.69 5.04
C PHE A 105 -15.88 2.08 6.45
N LYS A 106 -17.03 1.73 7.06
CA LYS A 106 -17.05 1.32 8.47
C LYS A 106 -18.23 0.40 8.82
N PRO A 107 -18.13 -0.39 9.91
CA PRO A 107 -19.32 -1.03 10.51
C PRO A 107 -20.23 0.04 11.16
N SER A 108 -21.53 -0.21 11.17
CA SER A 108 -22.52 0.67 11.78
C SER A 108 -22.19 0.91 13.26
N GLY A 109 -22.15 2.18 13.66
CA GLY A 109 -21.76 2.57 15.02
C GLY A 109 -20.27 2.42 15.36
N GLY A 110 -19.47 1.82 14.46
CA GLY A 110 -18.07 1.50 14.71
C GLY A 110 -17.06 2.51 14.15
N THR A 111 -15.78 2.14 14.20
CA THR A 111 -14.65 2.88 13.63
C THR A 111 -14.39 2.41 12.19
N GLY A 112 -14.10 3.35 11.29
CA GLY A 112 -13.86 3.08 9.87
C GLY A 112 -12.44 3.37 9.42
N THR A 113 -12.13 2.92 8.20
CA THR A 113 -10.95 3.32 7.44
C THR A 113 -11.33 4.29 6.33
N THR A 114 -10.44 5.23 6.01
CA THR A 114 -10.63 6.15 4.90
C THR A 114 -10.11 5.53 3.61
N LEU A 115 -10.95 5.46 2.60
CA LEU A 115 -10.59 4.92 1.29
C LEU A 115 -9.80 5.94 0.47
N VAL A 116 -8.92 5.45 -0.38
CA VAL A 116 -8.13 6.27 -1.32
C VAL A 116 -8.76 6.20 -2.69
N GLN A 117 -9.10 7.36 -3.26
CA GLN A 117 -9.71 7.46 -4.59
C GLN A 117 -8.94 6.67 -5.65
N GLY A 118 -9.62 5.80 -6.39
CA GLY A 118 -9.06 4.98 -7.45
C GLY A 118 -8.31 3.73 -6.96
N ALA A 119 -8.16 3.55 -5.65
CA ALA A 119 -7.50 2.38 -5.09
C ALA A 119 -8.47 1.20 -4.91
N LYS A 120 -7.88 0.03 -4.71
CA LYS A 120 -8.57 -1.20 -4.32
C LYS A 120 -8.07 -1.63 -2.96
N HIS A 121 -9.01 -1.85 -2.06
CA HIS A 121 -8.75 -2.13 -0.65
C HIS A 121 -9.14 -3.56 -0.32
N ILE A 122 -8.37 -4.22 0.54
CA ILE A 122 -8.76 -5.47 1.19
C ILE A 122 -9.08 -5.11 2.63
N LEU A 123 -10.36 -5.13 2.95
CA LEU A 123 -10.88 -4.72 4.25
C LEU A 123 -11.37 -5.91 5.04
N TYR A 124 -11.21 -5.87 6.36
CA TYR A 124 -11.93 -6.77 7.26
C TYR A 124 -12.49 -5.99 8.45
N SER A 125 -13.61 -6.47 8.98
CA SER A 125 -14.28 -5.95 10.16
C SER A 125 -14.27 -6.99 11.27
N ASP A 126 -13.99 -6.57 12.49
CA ASP A 126 -14.17 -7.35 13.72
C ASP A 126 -15.56 -7.16 14.35
N GLY A 127 -16.48 -6.51 13.61
CA GLY A 127 -17.81 -6.11 14.08
C GLY A 127 -17.86 -4.71 14.70
N SER A 128 -16.72 -4.12 15.06
CA SER A 128 -16.63 -2.78 15.66
C SER A 128 -15.69 -1.85 14.91
N THR A 129 -14.67 -2.38 14.28
CA THR A 129 -13.66 -1.62 13.55
C THR A 129 -13.45 -2.22 12.17
N MET A 130 -13.30 -1.35 11.16
CA MET A 130 -12.90 -1.73 9.80
C MET A 130 -11.41 -1.46 9.62
N PHE A 131 -10.66 -2.48 9.26
CA PHE A 131 -9.22 -2.41 9.01
C PHE A 131 -8.94 -2.53 7.51
N ASP A 132 -8.01 -1.74 7.00
CA ASP A 132 -7.44 -1.88 5.67
C ASP A 132 -6.15 -2.69 5.77
N VAL A 133 -6.20 -3.95 5.32
CA VAL A 133 -5.11 -4.92 5.47
C VAL A 133 -3.80 -4.44 4.83
N LEU A 134 -3.87 -3.72 3.71
CA LEU A 134 -2.69 -3.24 3.00
C LEU A 134 -2.12 -1.95 3.60
N ASN A 135 -2.99 -1.11 4.17
CA ASN A 135 -2.59 0.15 4.80
C ASN A 135 -2.13 -0.05 6.26
N ASP A 136 -2.73 -1.04 6.95
CA ASP A 136 -2.43 -1.38 8.35
C ASP A 136 -1.43 -2.54 8.47
N CYS A 137 -0.85 -3.00 7.35
CA CYS A 137 0.19 -4.03 7.41
C CYS A 137 1.43 -3.43 8.10
N GLY A 138 1.93 -4.10 9.12
CA GLY A 138 3.17 -3.72 9.79
C GLY A 138 4.38 -3.81 8.85
N ASN A 139 5.26 -4.75 9.02
CA ASN A 139 6.40 -4.94 8.12
C ASN A 139 6.01 -5.69 6.85
N ILE A 140 6.37 -5.17 5.70
CA ILE A 140 6.27 -5.89 4.41
C ILE A 140 7.59 -6.59 4.15
N THR A 141 7.58 -7.92 4.11
CA THR A 141 8.75 -8.73 3.74
C THR A 141 8.58 -9.28 2.34
N ALA A 142 9.42 -8.84 1.39
CA ALA A 142 9.52 -9.43 0.07
C ALA A 142 10.62 -10.49 0.06
N ASN A 143 10.26 -11.77 -0.11
CA ASN A 143 11.22 -12.88 -0.19
C ASN A 143 11.89 -13.02 -1.58
N GLY A 144 11.77 -12.03 -2.42
CA GLY A 144 12.32 -11.96 -3.77
C GLY A 144 12.54 -10.50 -4.18
N THR A 145 12.55 -10.24 -5.48
CA THR A 145 12.73 -8.90 -6.02
C THR A 145 11.45 -8.08 -5.84
N LEU A 146 11.55 -6.89 -5.26
CA LEU A 146 10.50 -5.87 -5.30
C LEU A 146 10.71 -4.99 -6.55
N THR A 147 9.81 -5.09 -7.52
CA THR A 147 9.80 -4.21 -8.70
C THR A 147 8.72 -3.16 -8.55
N VAL A 148 9.10 -1.89 -8.54
CA VAL A 148 8.18 -0.74 -8.52
C VAL A 148 8.25 -0.02 -9.86
N ALA A 149 7.15 -0.02 -10.62
CA ALA A 149 7.09 0.63 -11.93
C ALA A 149 6.93 2.16 -11.86
N GLY A 150 6.59 2.69 -10.71
CA GLY A 150 6.43 4.12 -10.44
C GLY A 150 7.50 4.68 -9.50
N ASN A 151 7.23 5.86 -8.96
CA ASN A 151 8.10 6.45 -7.95
C ASN A 151 8.00 5.70 -6.63
N VAL A 152 9.12 5.56 -5.93
CA VAL A 152 9.18 5.12 -4.54
C VAL A 152 9.32 6.38 -3.68
N SER A 153 8.34 6.63 -2.82
CA SER A 153 8.42 7.65 -1.77
C SER A 153 8.60 6.94 -0.44
N LEU A 154 9.65 7.31 0.26
CA LEU A 154 10.05 6.72 1.53
C LEU A 154 10.17 7.88 2.51
N ASP A 155 9.13 8.05 3.32
CA ASP A 155 8.96 9.20 4.20
C ASP A 155 8.73 8.74 5.65
N GLY A 156 9.26 9.48 6.60
CA GLY A 156 8.97 9.30 8.03
C GLY A 156 9.81 8.28 8.79
N GLY A 157 10.93 7.78 8.27
CA GLY A 157 11.79 6.82 8.96
C GLY A 157 13.25 6.85 8.54
N SER A 158 14.08 6.04 9.21
CA SER A 158 15.47 5.81 8.80
C SER A 158 15.50 4.85 7.61
N PHE A 159 16.34 5.17 6.63
CA PHE A 159 16.65 4.33 5.49
C PHE A 159 17.92 3.56 5.76
N VAL A 160 17.84 2.24 5.87
CA VAL A 160 18.99 1.38 6.00
C VAL A 160 19.01 0.40 4.84
N PHE A 161 20.09 0.43 4.06
CA PHE A 161 20.41 -0.60 3.08
C PHE A 161 21.46 -1.52 3.70
N ASN A 162 21.28 -2.84 3.57
CA ASN A 162 22.21 -3.84 4.09
C ASN A 162 22.36 -3.85 5.63
N GLU A 163 21.23 -3.83 6.36
CA GLU A 163 21.20 -3.87 7.84
C GLU A 163 21.95 -5.07 8.45
N SER A 164 22.09 -6.16 7.72
CA SER A 164 22.76 -7.36 8.17
C SER A 164 24.29 -7.30 8.02
N SER A 165 24.85 -6.20 7.52
CA SER A 165 26.29 -6.04 7.24
C SER A 165 26.86 -7.17 6.37
N ALA A 166 26.08 -7.68 5.44
CA ALA A 166 26.53 -8.66 4.47
C ALA A 166 27.35 -7.98 3.36
N ASP A 167 28.16 -8.76 2.64
CA ASP A 167 28.86 -8.28 1.43
C ASP A 167 27.85 -8.15 0.26
N LEU A 168 27.00 -7.14 0.37
CA LEU A 168 25.94 -6.81 -0.61
C LEU A 168 26.06 -5.34 -1.01
N ASP A 169 26.40 -5.12 -2.25
CA ASP A 169 26.60 -3.79 -2.81
C ASP A 169 25.28 -3.06 -3.09
N PHE A 170 25.27 -1.75 -2.88
CA PHE A 170 24.20 -0.88 -3.31
C PHE A 170 24.65 -0.05 -4.52
N ARG A 171 23.78 0.02 -5.55
CA ARG A 171 24.12 0.67 -6.82
C ARG A 171 22.99 1.56 -7.33
N ILE A 172 23.36 2.74 -7.82
CA ILE A 172 22.48 3.63 -8.57
C ILE A 172 23.04 3.74 -10.00
N GLU A 173 22.18 3.42 -10.98
CA GLU A 173 22.50 3.56 -12.40
C GLU A 173 22.07 4.93 -12.93
N GLY A 174 22.87 5.50 -13.81
CA GLY A 174 22.51 6.61 -14.66
C GLY A 174 22.11 6.15 -16.07
N ASN A 175 21.62 7.07 -16.91
CA ASN A 175 21.22 6.73 -18.29
C ASN A 175 22.39 6.21 -19.17
N GLY A 176 23.62 6.54 -18.85
CA GLY A 176 24.81 6.12 -19.60
C GLY A 176 25.93 5.57 -18.72
N ASP A 177 25.69 5.37 -17.45
CA ASP A 177 26.68 4.87 -16.49
C ASP A 177 26.00 3.91 -15.50
N ALA A 178 26.40 2.65 -15.57
CA ALA A 178 25.84 1.61 -14.70
C ALA A 178 26.28 1.72 -13.24
N ASN A 179 27.29 2.52 -12.92
CA ASN A 179 27.88 2.67 -11.59
C ASN A 179 27.96 4.15 -11.19
N LEU A 180 26.91 4.93 -11.48
CA LEU A 180 26.88 6.35 -11.15
C LEU A 180 27.17 6.61 -9.67
N PHE A 181 26.60 5.79 -8.80
CA PHE A 181 26.95 5.66 -7.38
C PHE A 181 27.03 4.18 -7.03
N PHE A 182 28.06 3.77 -6.31
CA PHE A 182 28.31 2.39 -5.93
C PHE A 182 28.85 2.31 -4.51
N THR A 183 28.36 1.38 -3.70
CA THR A 183 28.97 1.02 -2.43
C THR A 183 29.55 -0.39 -2.55
N ASP A 184 30.82 -0.54 -2.26
CA ASP A 184 31.53 -1.81 -2.15
C ASP A 184 31.48 -2.24 -0.68
N ALA A 185 30.49 -3.04 -0.34
CA ALA A 185 30.24 -3.44 1.05
C ALA A 185 31.32 -4.37 1.59
N GLY A 186 31.99 -5.15 0.73
CA GLY A 186 33.07 -6.05 1.11
C GLY A 186 34.36 -5.32 1.48
N ASN A 187 34.54 -4.08 1.02
CA ASN A 187 35.74 -3.27 1.27
C ASN A 187 35.46 -1.93 1.99
N ASP A 188 34.22 -1.67 2.38
CA ASP A 188 33.76 -0.44 3.04
C ASP A 188 34.09 0.83 2.25
N ARG A 189 33.78 0.83 0.93
CA ARG A 189 34.17 1.91 0.01
C ARG A 189 32.99 2.45 -0.80
N VAL A 190 33.14 3.70 -1.24
CA VAL A 190 32.20 4.37 -2.16
C VAL A 190 32.88 4.69 -3.47
N GLY A 191 32.27 4.29 -4.58
CA GLY A 191 32.65 4.62 -5.93
C GLY A 191 31.66 5.60 -6.58
N ILE A 192 32.18 6.63 -7.22
CA ILE A 192 31.43 7.48 -8.16
C ILE A 192 31.96 7.17 -9.55
N LYS A 193 31.10 6.64 -10.41
CA LYS A 193 31.43 6.14 -11.77
C LYS A 193 32.44 4.99 -11.78
N THR A 194 32.50 4.20 -10.74
CA THR A 194 33.34 2.98 -10.67
C THR A 194 32.71 1.97 -9.72
N ASN A 195 32.81 0.69 -10.08
CA ASN A 195 32.43 -0.45 -9.23
C ASN A 195 33.66 -1.10 -8.58
N SER A 196 34.84 -0.50 -8.68
CA SER A 196 36.07 -1.01 -8.10
C SER A 196 36.81 0.14 -7.40
N PRO A 197 36.25 0.69 -6.32
CA PRO A 197 36.88 1.79 -5.61
C PRO A 197 38.17 1.32 -4.94
N SER A 198 39.27 2.05 -5.16
CA SER A 198 40.60 1.73 -4.61
C SER A 198 40.88 2.38 -3.28
N THR A 199 40.05 3.33 -2.86
CA THR A 199 40.10 4.07 -1.59
C THR A 199 38.67 4.24 -1.05
N GLU A 200 38.49 4.67 0.20
CA GLU A 200 37.19 4.85 0.87
C GLU A 200 36.19 5.66 0.02
N LEU A 201 36.68 6.69 -0.69
CA LEU A 201 35.94 7.42 -1.72
C LEU A 201 36.77 7.50 -3.00
N HIS A 202 36.34 6.81 -4.05
CA HIS A 202 36.96 6.86 -5.39
C HIS A 202 36.00 7.52 -6.39
N VAL A 203 36.43 8.66 -6.95
CA VAL A 203 35.68 9.40 -7.98
C VAL A 203 36.41 9.31 -9.31
N VAL A 204 35.78 8.68 -10.31
CA VAL A 204 36.26 8.69 -11.70
C VAL A 204 35.61 9.87 -12.41
N GLY A 205 36.30 11.02 -12.37
CA GLY A 205 35.83 12.29 -12.95
C GLY A 205 36.26 13.51 -12.14
N GLY A 206 35.64 14.64 -12.44
CA GLY A 206 35.91 15.89 -11.76
C GLY A 206 35.07 16.07 -10.50
N VAL A 207 35.62 16.65 -9.46
CA VAL A 207 34.91 17.10 -8.26
C VAL A 207 34.81 18.62 -8.28
N LYS A 208 33.60 19.18 -8.13
CA LYS A 208 33.35 20.62 -8.00
C LYS A 208 32.72 20.89 -6.65
N ALA A 209 33.40 21.64 -5.81
CA ALA A 209 32.81 22.21 -4.60
C ALA A 209 32.59 23.72 -4.78
N THR A 210 31.46 24.25 -4.34
CA THR A 210 31.14 25.68 -4.37
C THR A 210 31.37 26.36 -3.02
N GLY A 211 31.63 25.57 -1.98
CA GLY A 211 32.03 26.02 -0.64
C GLY A 211 33.47 25.65 -0.31
N ALA A 212 33.88 25.87 0.92
CA ALA A 212 35.20 25.44 1.40
C ALA A 212 35.29 23.90 1.41
N ILE A 213 36.44 23.37 1.07
CA ILE A 213 36.81 21.97 1.31
C ILE A 213 37.85 21.98 2.42
N ASP A 214 37.60 21.26 3.49
CA ASP A 214 38.52 21.10 4.60
C ASP A 214 39.12 19.68 4.53
N PHE A 215 40.45 19.59 4.56
CA PHE A 215 41.22 18.36 4.58
C PHE A 215 41.97 18.32 5.91
N ASP A 216 41.36 17.74 6.92
CA ASP A 216 41.94 17.63 8.26
C ASP A 216 42.68 16.30 8.44
N GLY A 217 43.88 16.38 9.03
CA GLY A 217 44.64 15.23 9.59
C GLY A 217 45.49 14.43 8.61
N GLY A 218 45.73 14.84 7.38
CA GLY A 218 46.53 14.09 6.41
C GLY A 218 47.33 14.94 5.42
N GLY A 219 48.26 14.30 4.69
CA GLY A 219 48.96 14.94 3.57
C GLY A 219 48.02 15.15 2.38
N PHE A 220 48.14 16.29 1.72
CA PHE A 220 47.43 16.58 0.48
C PHE A 220 48.34 16.33 -0.71
N THR A 221 48.04 15.35 -1.54
CA THR A 221 48.86 15.00 -2.71
C THR A 221 48.16 15.46 -3.99
N PHE A 222 48.84 16.31 -4.78
CA PHE A 222 48.40 16.66 -6.13
C PHE A 222 49.18 15.83 -7.15
N ASN A 223 48.44 15.02 -7.96
CA ASN A 223 48.97 14.38 -9.16
C ASN A 223 50.21 13.50 -8.98
N GLU A 224 50.03 12.30 -8.39
CA GLU A 224 51.10 11.30 -8.29
C GLU A 224 51.56 10.72 -9.65
N SER A 225 50.78 10.91 -10.73
CA SER A 225 51.07 10.34 -12.05
C SER A 225 52.10 11.14 -12.85
N GLY A 226 52.62 12.26 -12.34
CA GLY A 226 53.63 13.06 -13.01
C GLY A 226 53.15 13.88 -14.21
N ALA A 227 51.85 13.97 -14.46
CA ALA A 227 51.27 14.86 -15.46
C ALA A 227 51.34 16.33 -14.98
N SER A 228 51.32 17.31 -15.89
CA SER A 228 51.35 18.74 -15.52
C SER A 228 50.08 19.15 -14.77
N VAL A 229 50.19 19.63 -13.54
CA VAL A 229 49.10 20.18 -12.74
C VAL A 229 49.17 21.69 -12.68
N ASP A 230 48.10 22.37 -13.04
CA ASP A 230 47.95 23.81 -12.91
C ASP A 230 47.17 24.14 -11.62
N PHE A 231 47.90 24.58 -10.60
CA PHE A 231 47.30 25.07 -9.35
C PHE A 231 47.07 26.58 -9.44
N ARG A 232 45.83 26.98 -9.66
CA ARG A 232 45.45 28.40 -9.76
C ARG A 232 44.76 28.88 -8.50
N THR A 233 45.38 29.80 -7.79
CA THR A 233 44.72 30.59 -6.74
C THR A 233 44.19 31.89 -7.37
N LYS A 234 42.88 32.14 -7.24
CA LYS A 234 42.30 33.43 -7.57
C LYS A 234 42.31 34.31 -6.32
N GLN A 235 43.19 35.31 -6.31
CA GLN A 235 43.17 36.34 -5.28
C GLN A 235 41.93 37.21 -5.51
N ILE A 236 41.02 37.25 -4.53
CA ILE A 236 39.90 38.19 -4.53
C ILE A 236 40.37 39.44 -3.80
N HIS A 237 40.42 40.56 -4.53
CA HIS A 237 40.64 41.88 -3.97
C HIS A 237 39.33 42.46 -3.45
#